data_19d759acdca9cd87a2bad0b8177f8ebe
#
_entry.id   19d759acdca9cd87a2bad0b8177f8ebe
#
_cell.length_a   1.000
_cell.length_b   1.000
_cell.length_c   1.000
_cell.angle_alpha   90.00
_cell.angle_beta   90.00
_cell.angle_gamma   90.00
#
_symmetry.space_group_name_H-M   'P 1'
#
loop_
_entity.id
_entity.type
_entity.pdbx_description
1 polymer ?
#
loop_
_entity_poly.entity_id
_entity_poly.type
_entity_poly.pdbx_seq_one_letter_code
_entity_poly.pdbx_strand_id
1 'polypeptide(L)'
;MIELLAPALLVSLVLLGIHSYFGIRIIRRNIIFTDLAIGQMAAFGAAISLFVLHGEYLYPISLAVALVAGGIIAVMARRTAHVEAFIGLCYAMGLSGVFILLAKSPHGMEEFQNLMAYDILYTKPGDIGMVAALYAAIGAALVVIEKKTDGFANELLFFLTFAVTVTSSVKMAGVLVVFAILLAPAYIAIQLAERERVPAFMKRYPLIVAWIVGTLINTAAIAVSYRFDFPTGYTVVFCNAFAAVAASFFAGGNSHRQ
;
A
#
# COMPACT_ATOMS: atom_id res chain seq x y z
N MET A 1 1.89 7.56 27.35
CA MET A 1 2.67 7.79 26.12
C MET A 1 2.79 6.53 25.26
N ILE A 2 3.37 5.44 25.76
CA ILE A 2 3.50 4.18 25.00
C ILE A 2 2.14 3.60 24.60
N GLU A 3 1.14 3.63 25.46
CA GLU A 3 -0.20 3.14 25.19
C GLU A 3 -0.91 3.86 24.03
N LEU A 4 -0.63 5.14 23.81
CA LEU A 4 -1.20 5.91 22.71
C LEU A 4 -0.50 5.61 21.38
N LEU A 5 0.82 5.41 21.40
CA LEU A 5 1.62 5.18 20.18
C LEU A 5 1.66 3.70 19.77
N ALA A 6 1.41 2.77 20.70
CA ALA A 6 1.48 1.34 20.47
C ALA A 6 0.54 0.87 19.33
N PRO A 7 -0.74 1.30 19.26
CA PRO A 7 -1.62 0.91 18.15
C PRO A 7 -1.07 1.33 16.80
N ALA A 8 -0.61 2.58 16.65
CA ALA A 8 -0.05 3.09 15.40
C ALA A 8 1.21 2.34 14.97
N LEU A 9 2.11 2.04 15.91
CA LEU A 9 3.30 1.24 15.66
C LEU A 9 2.92 -0.17 15.22
N LEU A 10 1.99 -0.83 15.92
CA LEU A 10 1.54 -2.18 15.59
C LEU A 10 0.87 -2.22 14.22
N VAL A 11 -0.03 -1.27 13.91
CA VAL A 11 -0.62 -1.17 12.56
C VAL A 11 0.45 -1.02 11.51
N SER A 12 1.39 -0.08 11.70
CA SER A 12 2.44 0.18 10.72
C SER A 12 3.33 -1.06 10.49
N LEU A 13 3.63 -1.85 11.52
CA LEU A 13 4.41 -3.09 11.41
C LEU A 13 3.61 -4.20 10.71
N VAL A 14 2.33 -4.36 11.03
CA VAL A 14 1.46 -5.35 10.37
C VAL A 14 1.30 -5.03 8.89
N LEU A 15 1.08 -3.75 8.55
CA LEU A 15 1.03 -3.30 7.16
C LEU A 15 2.37 -3.54 6.46
N LEU A 16 3.47 -3.11 7.06
CA LEU A 16 4.82 -3.24 6.50
C LEU A 16 5.16 -4.70 6.16
N GLY A 17 4.72 -5.67 7.00
CA GLY A 17 5.02 -7.08 6.84
C GLY A 17 4.66 -7.60 5.44
N ILE A 18 3.42 -7.46 5.03
CA ILE A 18 2.93 -7.97 3.74
C ILE A 18 3.18 -6.99 2.59
N HIS A 19 3.08 -5.67 2.85
CA HIS A 19 3.21 -4.65 1.80
C HIS A 19 4.62 -4.58 1.24
N SER A 20 5.67 -4.79 2.05
CA SER A 20 7.05 -4.87 1.54
C SER A 20 7.24 -6.00 0.51
N TYR A 21 6.56 -7.13 0.69
CA TYR A 21 6.59 -8.22 -0.28
C TYR A 21 5.94 -7.80 -1.61
N PHE A 22 4.72 -7.24 -1.54
CA PHE A 22 4.05 -6.75 -2.74
C PHE A 22 4.81 -5.60 -3.40
N GLY A 23 5.35 -4.66 -2.62
CA GLY A 23 6.12 -3.52 -3.12
C GLY A 23 7.34 -3.95 -3.93
N ILE A 24 8.14 -4.90 -3.42
CA ILE A 24 9.28 -5.45 -4.16
C ILE A 24 8.84 -6.08 -5.49
N ARG A 25 7.71 -6.80 -5.51
CA ARG A 25 7.20 -7.43 -6.72
C ARG A 25 6.66 -6.44 -7.73
N ILE A 26 5.94 -5.44 -7.27
CA ILE A 26 5.36 -4.37 -8.10
C ILE A 26 6.47 -3.54 -8.75
N ILE A 27 7.50 -3.16 -7.99
CA ILE A 27 8.65 -2.41 -8.52
C ILE A 27 9.38 -3.24 -9.58
N ARG A 28 9.65 -4.52 -9.31
CA ARG A 28 10.34 -5.41 -10.27
C ARG A 28 9.55 -5.69 -11.54
N ARG A 29 8.22 -5.53 -11.51
CA ARG A 29 7.33 -5.70 -12.67
C ARG A 29 7.07 -4.39 -13.41
N ASN A 30 7.61 -3.25 -12.93
CA ASN A 30 7.35 -1.91 -13.46
C ASN A 30 5.85 -1.56 -13.53
N ILE A 31 5.08 -1.92 -12.49
CA ILE A 31 3.65 -1.64 -12.36
C ILE A 31 3.34 -0.87 -11.07
N ILE A 32 4.11 0.20 -10.84
CA ILE A 32 4.19 0.92 -9.57
C ILE A 32 2.84 1.51 -9.14
N PHE A 33 2.03 2.01 -10.10
CA PHE A 33 0.73 2.63 -9.80
C PHE A 33 -0.39 1.63 -9.47
N THR A 34 -0.13 0.32 -9.48
CA THR A 34 -1.15 -0.70 -9.20
C THR A 34 -1.78 -0.55 -7.82
N ASP A 35 -0.98 -0.22 -6.80
CA ASP A 35 -1.48 -0.01 -5.44
C ASP A 35 -2.43 1.18 -5.37
N LEU A 36 -2.00 2.31 -5.94
CA LEU A 36 -2.85 3.51 -6.01
C LEU A 36 -4.14 3.25 -6.79
N ALA A 37 -4.06 2.53 -7.92
CA ALA A 37 -5.25 2.23 -8.72
C ALA A 37 -6.24 1.34 -7.95
N ILE A 38 -5.78 0.23 -7.37
CA ILE A 38 -6.64 -0.67 -6.59
C ILE A 38 -7.14 0.04 -5.32
N GLY A 39 -6.29 0.82 -4.65
CA GLY A 39 -6.67 1.61 -3.48
C GLY A 39 -7.74 2.66 -3.80
N GLN A 40 -7.62 3.38 -4.91
CA GLN A 40 -8.65 4.34 -5.35
C GLN A 40 -9.93 3.65 -5.80
N MET A 41 -9.86 2.49 -6.43
CA MET A 41 -11.04 1.69 -6.76
C MET A 41 -11.73 1.16 -5.50
N ALA A 42 -10.97 0.75 -4.47
CA ALA A 42 -11.52 0.43 -3.15
C ALA A 42 -12.21 1.64 -2.51
N ALA A 43 -11.57 2.82 -2.53
CA ALA A 43 -12.14 4.06 -2.04
C ALA A 43 -13.39 4.48 -2.82
N PHE A 44 -13.43 4.27 -4.14
CA PHE A 44 -14.60 4.49 -4.97
C PHE A 44 -15.75 3.57 -4.58
N GLY A 45 -15.48 2.29 -4.32
CA GLY A 45 -16.46 1.35 -3.77
C GLY A 45 -17.00 1.81 -2.40
N ALA A 46 -16.14 2.33 -1.52
CA ALA A 46 -16.56 2.92 -0.25
C ALA A 46 -17.46 4.14 -0.46
N ALA A 47 -17.09 5.05 -1.38
CA ALA A 47 -17.90 6.21 -1.72
C ALA A 47 -19.27 5.84 -2.31
N ILE A 48 -19.34 4.78 -3.14
CA ILE A 48 -20.63 4.22 -3.62
C ILE A 48 -21.49 3.78 -2.42
N SER A 49 -20.91 3.04 -1.47
CA SER A 49 -21.65 2.60 -0.28
C SER A 49 -22.15 3.79 0.54
N LEU A 50 -21.31 4.78 0.78
CA LEU A 50 -21.68 5.98 1.53
C LEU A 50 -22.82 6.75 0.86
N PHE A 51 -22.72 6.95 -0.45
CA PHE A 51 -23.67 7.77 -1.20
C PHE A 51 -24.98 7.05 -1.51
N VAL A 52 -24.94 5.76 -1.91
CA VAL A 52 -26.11 5.00 -2.38
C VAL A 52 -26.78 4.21 -1.27
N LEU A 53 -25.97 3.66 -0.32
CA LEU A 53 -26.43 2.73 0.71
C LEU A 53 -26.24 3.32 2.13
N HIS A 54 -26.05 4.61 2.26
CA HIS A 54 -25.88 5.29 3.55
C HIS A 54 -24.77 4.68 4.46
N GLY A 55 -23.72 4.11 3.84
CA GLY A 55 -22.60 3.48 4.52
C GLY A 55 -22.83 2.00 4.91
N GLU A 56 -24.00 1.44 4.59
CA GLU A 56 -24.20 0.00 4.74
C GLU A 56 -23.30 -0.78 3.76
N TYR A 57 -22.78 -1.92 4.20
CA TYR A 57 -21.89 -2.78 3.39
C TYR A 57 -20.62 -2.09 2.85
N LEU A 58 -20.11 -1.09 3.56
CA LEU A 58 -18.94 -0.29 3.12
C LEU A 58 -17.76 -1.18 2.72
N TYR A 59 -17.33 -2.09 3.59
CA TYR A 59 -16.21 -2.98 3.30
C TYR A 59 -16.49 -4.00 2.17
N PRO A 60 -17.62 -4.72 2.15
CA PRO A 60 -17.95 -5.63 1.06
C PRO A 60 -17.98 -4.97 -0.33
N ILE A 61 -18.55 -3.77 -0.45
CA ILE A 61 -18.63 -3.05 -1.73
C ILE A 61 -17.23 -2.56 -2.14
N SER A 62 -16.49 -1.97 -1.20
CA SER A 62 -15.11 -1.56 -1.43
C SER A 62 -14.26 -2.72 -1.94
N LEU A 63 -14.36 -3.88 -1.29
CA LEU A 63 -13.64 -5.08 -1.68
C LEU A 63 -14.09 -5.60 -3.06
N ALA A 64 -15.40 -5.63 -3.34
CA ALA A 64 -15.92 -6.10 -4.63
C ALA A 64 -15.37 -5.24 -5.79
N VAL A 65 -15.40 -3.91 -5.65
CA VAL A 65 -14.88 -2.98 -6.67
C VAL A 65 -13.37 -3.15 -6.84
N ALA A 66 -12.62 -3.31 -5.75
CA ALA A 66 -11.17 -3.56 -5.80
C ALA A 66 -10.83 -4.90 -6.46
N LEU A 67 -11.58 -5.97 -6.19
CA LEU A 67 -11.40 -7.28 -6.82
C LEU A 67 -11.69 -7.25 -8.32
N VAL A 68 -12.74 -6.55 -8.73
CA VAL A 68 -13.05 -6.34 -10.15
C VAL A 68 -11.92 -5.59 -10.83
N ALA A 69 -11.43 -4.50 -10.23
CA ALA A 69 -10.29 -3.74 -10.76
C ALA A 69 -9.02 -4.59 -10.85
N GLY A 70 -8.67 -5.33 -9.80
CA GLY A 70 -7.54 -6.25 -9.79
C GLY A 70 -7.63 -7.33 -10.85
N GLY A 71 -8.81 -7.92 -11.05
CA GLY A 71 -9.07 -8.90 -12.11
C GLY A 71 -8.91 -8.31 -13.51
N ILE A 72 -9.43 -7.11 -13.75
CA ILE A 72 -9.27 -6.40 -15.03
C ILE A 72 -7.80 -6.07 -15.28
N ILE A 73 -7.07 -5.57 -14.27
CA ILE A 73 -5.63 -5.29 -14.38
C ILE A 73 -4.86 -6.57 -14.71
N ALA A 74 -5.18 -7.71 -14.08
CA ALA A 74 -4.54 -9.00 -14.37
C ALA A 74 -4.74 -9.42 -15.84
N VAL A 75 -5.94 -9.22 -16.39
CA VAL A 75 -6.23 -9.50 -17.80
C VAL A 75 -5.44 -8.56 -18.72
N MET A 76 -5.44 -7.26 -18.41
CA MET A 76 -4.78 -6.25 -19.22
C MET A 76 -3.26 -6.35 -19.16
N ALA A 77 -2.68 -6.77 -18.03
CA ALA A 77 -1.24 -7.03 -17.90
C ALA A 77 -0.70 -8.05 -18.91
N ARG A 78 -1.57 -8.92 -19.44
CA ARG A 78 -1.22 -9.89 -20.51
C ARG A 78 -1.59 -9.45 -21.92
N ARG A 79 -2.47 -8.46 -22.06
CA ARG A 79 -3.00 -8.04 -23.36
C ARG A 79 -2.30 -6.83 -23.94
N THR A 80 -1.67 -6.00 -23.11
CA THR A 80 -1.04 -4.75 -23.55
C THR A 80 0.37 -4.58 -22.98
N ALA A 81 1.27 -4.06 -23.83
CA ALA A 81 2.59 -3.61 -23.37
C ALA A 81 2.52 -2.32 -22.53
N HIS A 82 1.40 -1.59 -22.57
CA HIS A 82 1.20 -0.31 -21.88
C HIS A 82 0.31 -0.47 -20.63
N VAL A 83 0.50 -1.56 -19.88
CA VAL A 83 -0.32 -1.85 -18.69
C VAL A 83 -0.24 -0.74 -17.65
N GLU A 84 0.90 -0.10 -17.49
CA GLU A 84 1.08 0.99 -16.52
C GLU A 84 0.18 2.21 -16.85
N ALA A 85 0.05 2.56 -18.15
CA ALA A 85 -0.88 3.60 -18.58
C ALA A 85 -2.35 3.22 -18.28
N PHE A 86 -2.71 1.96 -18.50
CA PHE A 86 -4.04 1.45 -18.16
C PHE A 86 -4.31 1.53 -16.65
N ILE A 87 -3.34 1.15 -15.82
CA ILE A 87 -3.40 1.26 -14.36
C ILE A 87 -3.58 2.73 -13.94
N GLY A 88 -2.83 3.65 -14.56
CA GLY A 88 -2.98 5.08 -14.33
C GLY A 88 -4.39 5.61 -14.66
N LEU A 89 -5.01 5.11 -15.72
CA LEU A 89 -6.41 5.45 -16.05
C LEU A 89 -7.40 4.89 -15.01
N CYS A 90 -7.19 3.66 -14.52
CA CYS A 90 -7.98 3.11 -13.42
C CYS A 90 -7.86 3.95 -12.14
N TYR A 91 -6.64 4.42 -11.82
CA TYR A 91 -6.41 5.34 -10.71
C TYR A 91 -7.19 6.64 -10.89
N ALA A 92 -7.07 7.28 -12.06
CA ALA A 92 -7.78 8.54 -12.34
C ALA A 92 -9.30 8.36 -12.28
N MET A 93 -9.82 7.25 -12.79
CA MET A 93 -11.24 6.91 -12.74
C MET A 93 -11.72 6.73 -11.30
N GLY A 94 -10.99 5.96 -10.47
CA GLY A 94 -11.32 5.76 -9.07
C GLY A 94 -11.33 7.06 -8.29
N LEU A 95 -10.25 7.84 -8.40
CA LEU A 95 -10.10 9.13 -7.71
C LEU A 95 -11.20 10.13 -8.10
N SER A 96 -11.43 10.32 -9.41
CA SER A 96 -12.48 11.23 -9.88
C SER A 96 -13.87 10.74 -9.49
N GLY A 97 -14.11 9.42 -9.52
CA GLY A 97 -15.36 8.82 -9.06
C GLY A 97 -15.66 9.09 -7.59
N VAL A 98 -14.65 8.99 -6.71
CA VAL A 98 -14.79 9.39 -5.30
C VAL A 98 -15.22 10.85 -5.19
N PHE A 99 -14.53 11.78 -5.87
CA PHE A 99 -14.87 13.20 -5.83
C PHE A 99 -16.28 13.50 -6.36
N ILE A 100 -16.69 12.87 -7.46
CA ILE A 100 -18.03 13.05 -8.04
C ILE A 100 -19.13 12.67 -7.03
N LEU A 101 -18.94 11.54 -6.35
CA LEU A 101 -19.92 11.06 -5.36
C LEU A 101 -19.90 11.93 -4.09
N LEU A 102 -18.73 12.18 -3.53
CA LEU A 102 -18.60 12.93 -2.28
C LEU A 102 -18.90 14.42 -2.42
N ALA A 103 -18.83 15.00 -3.63
CA ALA A 103 -19.26 16.37 -3.89
C ALA A 103 -20.75 16.61 -3.58
N LYS A 104 -21.54 15.53 -3.48
CA LYS A 104 -22.96 15.59 -3.09
C LYS A 104 -23.19 15.38 -1.58
N SER A 105 -22.16 14.98 -0.83
CA SER A 105 -22.23 14.79 0.62
C SER A 105 -21.95 16.09 1.35
N PRO A 106 -22.70 16.44 2.42
CA PRO A 106 -22.41 17.60 3.26
C PRO A 106 -21.02 17.55 3.93
N HIS A 107 -20.52 16.34 4.22
CA HIS A 107 -19.21 16.06 4.84
C HIS A 107 -18.21 15.47 3.85
N GLY A 108 -18.45 15.60 2.55
CA GLY A 108 -17.67 14.91 1.51
C GLY A 108 -16.17 15.15 1.56
N MET A 109 -15.72 16.36 1.95
CA MET A 109 -14.28 16.63 2.08
C MET A 109 -13.65 15.90 3.27
N GLU A 110 -14.33 15.80 4.40
CA GLU A 110 -13.88 15.05 5.57
C GLU A 110 -13.82 13.54 5.27
N GLU A 111 -14.87 13.01 4.64
CA GLU A 111 -14.92 11.61 4.18
C GLU A 111 -13.79 11.31 3.20
N PHE A 112 -13.50 12.22 2.26
CA PHE A 112 -12.39 12.09 1.33
C PHE A 112 -11.04 12.07 2.07
N GLN A 113 -10.81 12.97 3.02
CA GLN A 113 -9.57 13.01 3.79
C GLN A 113 -9.35 11.70 4.57
N ASN A 114 -10.42 11.15 5.17
CA ASN A 114 -10.36 9.87 5.88
C ASN A 114 -10.04 8.70 4.95
N LEU A 115 -10.55 8.70 3.72
CA LEU A 115 -10.21 7.68 2.71
C LEU A 115 -8.75 7.79 2.26
N MET A 116 -8.16 9.00 2.23
CA MET A 116 -6.79 9.22 1.78
C MET A 116 -5.75 8.90 2.86
N ALA A 117 -5.96 9.36 4.09
CA ALA A 117 -5.03 9.14 5.19
C ALA A 117 -5.79 9.11 6.52
N TYR A 118 -6.20 7.91 6.92
CA TYR A 118 -6.85 7.70 8.22
C TYR A 118 -5.84 7.85 9.36
N ASP A 119 -6.33 8.31 10.53
CA ASP A 119 -5.46 8.43 11.69
C ASP A 119 -5.30 7.07 12.38
N ILE A 120 -4.15 6.44 12.09
CA ILE A 120 -3.80 5.11 12.60
C ILE A 120 -3.67 5.04 14.13
N LEU A 121 -3.62 6.18 14.82
CA LEU A 121 -3.60 6.21 16.30
C LEU A 121 -4.87 5.65 16.92
N TYR A 122 -6.02 5.78 16.24
CA TYR A 122 -7.32 5.37 16.76
C TYR A 122 -7.75 3.96 16.35
N THR A 123 -6.85 3.17 15.75
CA THR A 123 -7.16 1.80 15.34
C THR A 123 -7.34 0.89 16.55
N LYS A 124 -8.44 0.15 16.58
CA LYS A 124 -8.76 -0.75 17.69
C LYS A 124 -7.83 -1.98 17.69
N PRO A 125 -7.29 -2.41 18.84
CA PRO A 125 -6.42 -3.59 18.93
C PRO A 125 -7.00 -4.87 18.32
N GLY A 126 -8.32 -5.07 18.43
CA GLY A 126 -9.02 -6.22 17.85
C GLY A 126 -8.94 -6.24 16.32
N ASP A 127 -9.06 -5.08 15.67
CA ASP A 127 -8.97 -4.95 14.23
C ASP A 127 -7.54 -5.24 13.75
N ILE A 128 -6.52 -4.82 14.52
CA ILE A 128 -5.10 -5.11 14.23
C ILE A 128 -4.85 -6.62 14.22
N GLY A 129 -5.34 -7.34 15.23
CA GLY A 129 -5.19 -8.79 15.33
C GLY A 129 -5.86 -9.53 14.17
N MET A 130 -7.08 -9.11 13.79
CA MET A 130 -7.81 -9.70 12.67
C MET A 130 -7.06 -9.49 11.34
N VAL A 131 -6.56 -8.29 11.10
CA VAL A 131 -5.82 -7.97 9.87
C VAL A 131 -4.45 -8.67 9.85
N ALA A 132 -3.77 -8.77 10.98
CA ALA A 132 -2.52 -9.54 11.08
C ALA A 132 -2.73 -11.02 10.72
N ALA A 133 -3.82 -11.64 11.22
CA ALA A 133 -4.18 -13.00 10.87
C ALA A 133 -4.52 -13.16 9.38
N LEU A 134 -5.27 -12.20 8.81
CA LEU A 134 -5.56 -12.16 7.38
C LEU A 134 -4.26 -12.09 6.55
N TYR A 135 -3.31 -11.25 6.92
CA TYR A 135 -2.05 -11.10 6.18
C TYR A 135 -1.13 -12.30 6.34
N ALA A 136 -1.14 -12.96 7.50
CA ALA A 136 -0.45 -14.23 7.66
C ALA A 136 -1.04 -15.31 6.75
N ALA A 137 -2.37 -15.39 6.64
CA ALA A 137 -3.06 -16.31 5.75
C ALA A 137 -2.75 -16.01 4.27
N ILE A 138 -2.80 -14.72 3.87
CA ILE A 138 -2.44 -14.30 2.51
C ILE A 138 -0.96 -14.61 2.22
N GLY A 139 -0.05 -14.34 3.15
CA GLY A 139 1.37 -14.67 3.01
C GLY A 139 1.61 -16.17 2.80
N ALA A 140 0.93 -17.01 3.58
CA ALA A 140 0.97 -18.45 3.40
C ALA A 140 0.39 -18.88 2.03
N ALA A 141 -0.74 -18.29 1.63
CA ALA A 141 -1.35 -18.55 0.33
C ALA A 141 -0.43 -18.16 -0.83
N LEU A 142 0.25 -17.01 -0.75
CA LEU A 142 1.21 -16.54 -1.76
C LEU A 142 2.37 -17.53 -1.95
N VAL A 143 2.90 -18.11 -0.87
CA VAL A 143 3.95 -19.15 -0.95
C VAL A 143 3.44 -20.38 -1.69
N VAL A 144 2.18 -20.76 -1.50
CA VAL A 144 1.56 -21.90 -2.20
C VAL A 144 1.30 -21.56 -3.67
N ILE A 145 0.75 -20.37 -3.93
CA ILE A 145 0.46 -19.87 -5.27
C ILE A 145 1.74 -19.86 -6.12
N GLU A 146 2.84 -19.32 -5.59
CA GLU A 146 4.13 -19.28 -6.30
C GLU A 146 4.69 -20.64 -6.66
N LYS A 147 4.40 -21.65 -5.83
CA LYS A 147 4.91 -23.04 -6.05
C LYS A 147 4.01 -23.89 -6.94
N LYS A 148 2.71 -23.59 -6.98
CA LYS A 148 1.71 -24.48 -7.60
C LYS A 148 1.00 -23.91 -8.82
N THR A 149 1.16 -22.59 -9.08
CA THR A 149 0.47 -21.96 -10.21
C THR A 149 1.45 -21.21 -11.09
N ASP A 150 1.21 -21.30 -12.40
CA ASP A 150 1.99 -20.62 -13.43
C ASP A 150 1.09 -19.81 -14.37
N GLY A 151 1.72 -18.95 -15.17
CA GLY A 151 1.03 -18.21 -16.24
C GLY A 151 -0.07 -17.28 -15.71
N PHE A 152 -1.25 -17.31 -16.34
CA PHE A 152 -2.36 -16.41 -16.02
C PHE A 152 -2.94 -16.63 -14.62
N ALA A 153 -3.01 -17.89 -14.17
CA ALA A 153 -3.56 -18.21 -12.85
C ALA A 153 -2.73 -17.57 -11.73
N ASN A 154 -1.38 -17.65 -11.83
CA ASN A 154 -0.48 -17.01 -10.88
C ASN A 154 -0.67 -15.49 -10.85
N GLU A 155 -0.77 -14.87 -12.02
CA GLU A 155 -0.95 -13.43 -12.16
C GLU A 155 -2.29 -12.96 -11.61
N LEU A 156 -3.37 -13.64 -11.97
CA LEU A 156 -4.72 -13.34 -11.45
C LEU A 156 -4.76 -13.47 -9.92
N LEU A 157 -4.24 -14.55 -9.37
CA LEU A 157 -4.21 -14.76 -7.92
C LEU A 157 -3.33 -13.72 -7.19
N PHE A 158 -2.22 -13.30 -7.81
CA PHE A 158 -1.41 -12.21 -7.29
C PHE A 158 -2.22 -10.90 -7.18
N PHE A 159 -2.91 -10.47 -8.24
CA PHE A 159 -3.70 -9.24 -8.21
C PHE A 159 -4.92 -9.35 -7.30
N LEU A 160 -5.58 -10.51 -7.21
CA LEU A 160 -6.71 -10.70 -6.30
C LEU A 160 -6.27 -10.68 -4.83
N THR A 161 -5.20 -11.38 -4.47
CA THR A 161 -4.66 -11.33 -3.10
C THR A 161 -4.16 -9.94 -2.75
N PHE A 162 -3.58 -9.24 -3.71
CA PHE A 162 -3.16 -7.86 -3.56
C PHE A 162 -4.37 -6.93 -3.34
N ALA A 163 -5.46 -7.08 -4.10
CA ALA A 163 -6.68 -6.30 -3.91
C ALA A 163 -7.31 -6.50 -2.53
N VAL A 164 -7.36 -7.74 -2.02
CA VAL A 164 -7.80 -8.02 -0.64
C VAL A 164 -6.92 -7.32 0.39
N THR A 165 -5.59 -7.40 0.20
CA THR A 165 -4.61 -6.77 1.09
C THR A 165 -4.77 -5.25 1.10
N VAL A 166 -4.79 -4.62 -0.07
CA VAL A 166 -4.93 -3.16 -0.20
C VAL A 166 -6.25 -2.67 0.38
N THR A 167 -7.38 -3.34 0.06
CA THR A 167 -8.70 -2.92 0.58
C THR A 167 -8.77 -2.96 2.10
N SER A 168 -8.23 -4.02 2.73
CA SER A 168 -8.19 -4.12 4.19
C SER A 168 -7.26 -3.09 4.82
N SER A 169 -6.13 -2.80 4.18
CA SER A 169 -5.15 -1.80 4.63
C SER A 169 -5.68 -0.38 4.50
N VAL A 170 -6.33 -0.05 3.39
CA VAL A 170 -6.92 1.27 3.13
C VAL A 170 -7.97 1.61 4.18
N LYS A 171 -8.77 0.63 4.60
CA LYS A 171 -9.74 0.81 5.70
C LYS A 171 -9.06 1.21 7.01
N MET A 172 -7.82 0.76 7.26
CA MET A 172 -7.11 1.00 8.52
C MET A 172 -6.26 2.28 8.51
N ALA A 173 -5.66 2.58 7.37
CA ALA A 173 -4.64 3.63 7.29
C ALA A 173 -4.88 4.67 6.18
N GLY A 174 -5.80 4.39 5.25
CA GLY A 174 -6.03 5.22 4.06
C GLY A 174 -5.07 4.90 2.92
N VAL A 175 -5.44 5.34 1.72
CA VAL A 175 -4.76 4.99 0.46
C VAL A 175 -3.30 5.46 0.45
N LEU A 176 -3.04 6.71 0.86
CA LEU A 176 -1.70 7.30 0.80
C LEU A 176 -0.72 6.64 1.78
N VAL A 177 -1.18 6.31 2.98
CA VAL A 177 -0.33 5.64 3.99
C VAL A 177 0.04 4.24 3.52
N VAL A 178 -0.92 3.50 2.97
CA VAL A 178 -0.70 2.17 2.41
C VAL A 178 0.33 2.24 1.29
N PHE A 179 0.16 3.14 0.32
CA PHE A 179 1.10 3.35 -0.78
C PHE A 179 2.52 3.66 -0.29
N ALA A 180 2.66 4.57 0.68
CA ALA A 180 3.96 4.96 1.19
C ALA A 180 4.69 3.81 1.90
N ILE A 181 3.98 3.03 2.75
CA ILE A 181 4.53 1.87 3.45
C ILE A 181 4.86 0.72 2.48
N LEU A 182 4.08 0.55 1.42
CA LEU A 182 4.33 -0.45 0.39
C LEU A 182 5.57 -0.12 -0.43
N LEU A 183 5.64 1.13 -0.92
CA LEU A 183 6.60 1.49 -1.95
C LEU A 183 7.96 1.90 -1.38
N ALA A 184 7.99 2.82 -0.40
CA ALA A 184 9.23 3.44 0.02
C ALA A 184 10.25 2.48 0.63
N PRO A 185 9.89 1.60 1.60
CA PRO A 185 10.84 0.63 2.14
C PRO A 185 11.32 -0.40 1.10
N ALA A 186 10.41 -0.85 0.23
CA ALA A 186 10.74 -1.78 -0.85
C ALA A 186 11.70 -1.15 -1.86
N TYR A 187 11.44 0.09 -2.26
CA TYR A 187 12.29 0.84 -3.17
C TYR A 187 13.70 1.06 -2.60
N ILE A 188 13.81 1.51 -1.35
CA ILE A 188 15.11 1.69 -0.68
C ILE A 188 15.85 0.36 -0.60
N ALA A 189 15.17 -0.73 -0.27
CA ALA A 189 15.79 -2.05 -0.17
C ALA A 189 16.32 -2.55 -1.52
N ILE A 190 15.59 -2.32 -2.62
CA ILE A 190 16.03 -2.66 -3.97
C ILE A 190 17.25 -1.80 -4.34
N GLN A 191 17.18 -0.50 -4.16
CA GLN A 191 18.28 0.42 -4.43
C GLN A 191 19.56 0.06 -3.66
N LEU A 192 19.42 -0.35 -2.39
CA LEU A 192 20.55 -0.84 -1.61
C LEU A 192 21.10 -2.16 -2.15
N ALA A 193 20.24 -3.09 -2.56
CA ALA A 193 20.65 -4.40 -3.08
C ALA A 193 21.41 -4.31 -4.41
N GLU A 194 21.16 -3.27 -5.21
CA GLU A 194 21.83 -3.04 -6.50
C GLU A 194 23.23 -2.42 -6.37
N ARG A 195 23.60 -1.91 -5.20
CA ARG A 195 24.94 -1.33 -4.98
C ARG A 195 26.03 -2.39 -4.93
N GLU A 196 27.19 -2.12 -5.52
CA GLU A 196 28.31 -3.06 -5.54
C GLU A 196 28.90 -3.32 -4.14
N ARG A 197 29.03 -2.30 -3.31
CA ARG A 197 29.73 -2.31 -2.02
C ARG A 197 28.85 -2.57 -0.80
N VAL A 198 27.70 -3.25 -0.97
CA VAL A 198 26.86 -3.62 0.16
C VAL A 198 27.09 -5.07 0.62
N PRO A 199 26.85 -5.40 1.89
CA PRO A 199 26.94 -6.77 2.38
C PRO A 199 26.07 -7.73 1.57
N ALA A 200 26.58 -8.94 1.33
CA ALA A 200 25.89 -9.99 0.58
C ALA A 200 24.49 -10.29 1.15
N PHE A 201 24.29 -10.13 2.45
CA PHE A 201 23.00 -10.26 3.12
C PHE A 201 21.93 -9.32 2.52
N MET A 202 22.26 -8.05 2.26
CA MET A 202 21.29 -7.08 1.72
C MET A 202 20.88 -7.43 0.29
N LYS A 203 21.80 -7.96 -0.51
CA LYS A 203 21.51 -8.45 -1.88
C LYS A 203 20.63 -9.69 -1.86
N ARG A 204 20.84 -10.58 -0.89
CA ARG A 204 20.15 -11.86 -0.81
C ARG A 204 18.73 -11.74 -0.21
N TYR A 205 18.52 -10.80 0.71
CA TYR A 205 17.30 -10.69 1.50
C TYR A 205 16.70 -9.27 1.47
N PRO A 206 16.32 -8.73 0.29
CA PRO A 206 15.77 -7.37 0.18
C PRO A 206 14.49 -7.16 0.98
N LEU A 207 13.69 -8.22 1.20
CA LEU A 207 12.48 -8.15 2.03
C LEU A 207 12.80 -7.84 3.50
N ILE A 208 13.84 -8.46 4.06
CA ILE A 208 14.27 -8.20 5.45
C ILE A 208 14.81 -6.76 5.56
N VAL A 209 15.54 -6.30 4.55
CA VAL A 209 16.03 -4.92 4.50
C VAL A 209 14.85 -3.93 4.46
N ALA A 210 13.83 -4.19 3.64
CA ALA A 210 12.62 -3.38 3.58
C ALA A 210 11.90 -3.32 4.94
N TRP A 211 11.79 -4.44 5.65
CA TRP A 211 11.20 -4.47 6.99
C TRP A 211 11.98 -3.64 8.00
N ILE A 212 13.31 -3.77 8.03
CA ILE A 212 14.16 -2.99 8.94
C ILE A 212 14.04 -1.49 8.64
N VAL A 213 14.23 -1.11 7.38
CA VAL A 213 14.17 0.29 6.94
C VAL A 213 12.80 0.89 7.19
N GLY A 214 11.73 0.18 6.79
CA GLY A 214 10.36 0.64 7.01
C GLY A 214 9.99 0.77 8.48
N THR A 215 10.44 -0.17 9.33
CA THR A 215 10.24 -0.06 10.79
C THR A 215 10.90 1.19 11.35
N LEU A 216 12.15 1.46 10.96
CA LEU A 216 12.87 2.65 11.42
C LEU A 216 12.20 3.95 10.96
N ILE A 217 11.80 4.03 9.68
CA ILE A 217 11.14 5.22 9.13
C ILE A 217 9.79 5.44 9.80
N ASN A 218 8.95 4.40 9.89
CA ASN A 218 7.62 4.52 10.48
C ASN A 218 7.68 4.88 11.97
N THR A 219 8.61 4.28 12.72
CA THR A 219 8.81 4.63 14.13
C THR A 219 9.24 6.09 14.30
N ALA A 220 10.18 6.56 13.48
CA ALA A 220 10.62 7.95 13.48
C ALA A 220 9.46 8.89 13.09
N ALA A 221 8.68 8.55 12.05
CA ALA A 221 7.55 9.35 11.60
C ALA A 221 6.46 9.49 12.67
N ILE A 222 6.11 8.39 13.36
CA ILE A 222 5.13 8.39 14.46
C ILE A 222 5.65 9.21 15.65
N ALA A 223 6.95 9.11 15.97
CA ALA A 223 7.56 9.93 17.02
C ALA A 223 7.55 11.43 16.68
N VAL A 224 7.84 11.79 15.43
CA VAL A 224 7.76 13.18 14.93
C VAL A 224 6.31 13.69 14.99
N SER A 225 5.35 12.90 14.49
CA SER A 225 3.92 13.24 14.55
C SER A 225 3.51 13.57 15.98
N TYR A 226 3.83 12.69 16.92
CA TYR A 226 3.49 12.89 18.34
C TYR A 226 4.19 14.11 18.96
N ARG A 227 5.48 14.33 18.62
CA ARG A 227 6.27 15.43 19.21
C ARG A 227 5.80 16.80 18.77
N PHE A 228 5.29 16.92 17.54
CA PHE A 228 4.91 18.18 16.90
C PHE A 228 3.39 18.32 16.68
N ASP A 229 2.60 17.37 17.18
CA ASP A 229 1.16 17.34 17.03
C ASP A 229 0.71 17.38 15.55
N PHE A 230 1.44 16.67 14.68
CA PHE A 230 1.09 16.55 13.27
C PHE A 230 0.14 15.37 13.01
N PRO A 231 -0.72 15.45 11.97
CA PRO A 231 -1.56 14.31 11.57
C PRO A 231 -0.70 13.08 11.23
N THR A 232 -0.90 11.98 11.97
CA THR A 232 0.02 10.82 11.95
C THR A 232 0.11 10.17 10.57
N GLY A 233 -1.03 9.96 9.91
CA GLY A 233 -1.07 9.36 8.57
C GLY A 233 -0.23 10.14 7.57
N TYR A 234 -0.45 11.45 7.47
CA TYR A 234 0.32 12.31 6.54
C TYR A 234 1.79 12.41 6.90
N THR A 235 2.13 12.39 8.20
CA THR A 235 3.54 12.39 8.64
C THR A 235 4.26 11.11 8.23
N VAL A 236 3.61 9.95 8.35
CA VAL A 236 4.14 8.66 7.88
C VAL A 236 4.35 8.69 6.37
N VAL A 237 3.39 9.21 5.60
CA VAL A 237 3.53 9.35 4.13
C VAL A 237 4.74 10.22 3.78
N PHE A 238 4.82 11.41 4.38
CA PHE A 238 5.90 12.36 4.10
C PHE A 238 7.28 11.79 4.43
N CYS A 239 7.45 11.21 5.62
CA CYS A 239 8.74 10.64 6.04
C CYS A 239 9.18 9.47 5.15
N ASN A 240 8.26 8.58 4.77
CA ASN A 240 8.54 7.47 3.86
C ASN A 240 8.95 7.98 2.47
N ALA A 241 8.17 8.90 1.89
CA ALA A 241 8.46 9.47 0.59
C ALA A 241 9.79 10.24 0.61
N PHE A 242 10.02 11.07 1.63
CA PHE A 242 11.27 11.83 1.79
C PHE A 242 12.49 10.91 1.90
N ALA A 243 12.40 9.85 2.71
CA ALA A 243 13.48 8.88 2.86
C ALA A 243 13.79 8.16 1.54
N ALA A 244 12.76 7.77 0.77
CA ALA A 244 12.94 7.12 -0.53
C ALA A 244 13.57 8.06 -1.56
N VAL A 245 13.11 9.30 -1.63
CA VAL A 245 13.68 10.34 -2.51
C VAL A 245 15.13 10.63 -2.12
N ALA A 246 15.41 10.83 -0.85
CA ALA A 246 16.78 11.05 -0.36
C ALA A 246 17.69 9.86 -0.70
N ALA A 247 17.24 8.63 -0.50
CA ALA A 247 18.00 7.44 -0.84
C ALA A 247 18.40 7.39 -2.33
N SER A 248 17.54 7.90 -3.23
CA SER A 248 17.81 7.95 -4.68
C SER A 248 19.00 8.85 -5.01
N PHE A 249 19.12 10.00 -4.36
CA PHE A 249 20.27 10.91 -4.58
C PHE A 249 21.59 10.28 -4.13
N PHE A 250 21.57 9.51 -3.05
CA PHE A 250 22.76 8.79 -2.58
C PHE A 250 23.05 7.51 -3.41
N ALA A 251 22.07 7.02 -4.19
CA ALA A 251 22.26 5.88 -5.08
C ALA A 251 22.88 6.26 -6.42
N GLY A 252 22.55 7.45 -6.95
CA GLY A 252 22.94 7.91 -8.30
C GLY A 252 24.42 8.27 -8.50
N GLY A 253 25.25 8.23 -7.47
CA GLY A 253 26.66 8.64 -7.60
C GLY A 253 27.59 7.70 -8.37
N ASN A 254 27.15 6.50 -8.79
CA ASN A 254 28.02 5.50 -9.41
C ASN A 254 27.57 4.96 -10.78
N SER A 255 26.44 5.40 -11.34
CA SER A 255 25.91 4.80 -12.60
C SER A 255 26.28 5.51 -13.89
N HIS A 256 27.12 6.56 -13.87
CA HIS A 256 27.58 7.28 -15.06
C HIS A 256 29.03 7.00 -15.46
N ARG A 257 29.56 5.84 -15.12
CA ARG A 257 30.87 5.38 -15.65
C ARG A 257 30.76 3.99 -16.24
N GLN A 258 30.02 3.86 -17.31
CA GLN A 258 30.26 2.83 -18.35
C GLN A 258 29.84 3.39 -19.69
#